data_54c30253db2edb76e585c4c7310cd460
#
_entry.id   54c30253db2edb76e585c4c7310cd460
#
_cell.length_a   1.000
_cell.length_b   1.000
_cell.length_c   1.000
_cell.angle_alpha   90.00
_cell.angle_beta   90.00
_cell.angle_gamma   90.00
#
_symmetry.space_group_name_H-M   'P 1'
#
loop_
_entity.id
_entity.type
_entity.pdbx_description
1 polymer ?
#
loop_
_entity_poly.entity_id
_entity_poly.type
_entity_poly.pdbx_seq_one_letter_code
_entity_poly.pdbx_strand_id
1 'polypeptide(L)'
;AGAPAAGSPTPPGSAGTRSPGPAESALRRVHKLLGMPELVVEVVRSGFVECVHRVRVHVVDAQGAPVMVRGDTAALASPRSAMKPLQALAMLRHGLPLTGELLALACASHCGEAFHVDGVRKILASAGLDESALRCPADLPYDEESRLRVIRSGGTAEPIYMNCSGKHAAMLATCAVNGWPLDGYLHPGHPLQRAIRATVEELTGERIAATGVDGCGAPLLFVSMTGVVRAYRRLVLAEGGPERRIADAMRAHPEWTTGTARPETVLMRAIPGLLVKSGAEGFVVWAHSDGRAGAVKVEDGGERARMPATVAALRAAGLDAPELTGLATTPLFGGGEPVGEVRVRPA
;
A
#
# COMPACT_ATOMS: atom_id res chain seq x y z
N ALA A 1 -77.58 24.36 -41.85
CA ALA A 1 -76.51 24.72 -40.93
C ALA A 1 -76.05 23.45 -40.19
N GLY A 2 -75.03 22.83 -40.72
CA GLY A 2 -74.39 21.64 -40.13
C GLY A 2 -73.08 22.01 -39.44
N ALA A 3 -72.95 21.57 -38.19
CA ALA A 3 -71.75 21.70 -37.41
C ALA A 3 -70.70 20.61 -37.83
N PRO A 4 -69.40 20.88 -37.83
CA PRO A 4 -68.42 19.88 -38.11
C PRO A 4 -68.08 19.00 -36.88
N ALA A 5 -67.84 17.72 -37.12
CA ALA A 5 -67.51 16.71 -36.18
C ALA A 5 -66.09 16.93 -35.54
N ALA A 6 -66.00 16.80 -34.24
CA ALA A 6 -64.73 16.84 -33.48
C ALA A 6 -63.88 15.58 -33.74
N GLY A 7 -62.65 15.77 -34.18
CA GLY A 7 -61.63 14.70 -34.29
C GLY A 7 -61.13 14.25 -32.92
N SER A 8 -61.05 12.92 -32.72
CA SER A 8 -60.49 12.30 -31.55
C SER A 8 -58.96 12.47 -31.45
N PRO A 9 -58.38 12.71 -30.24
CA PRO A 9 -56.94 12.83 -30.08
C PRO A 9 -56.25 11.46 -30.17
N THR A 10 -55.19 11.37 -30.95
CA THR A 10 -54.29 10.24 -31.02
C THR A 10 -53.53 10.10 -29.71
N PRO A 11 -53.29 8.88 -29.17
CA PRO A 11 -52.50 8.70 -27.97
C PRO A 11 -51.02 8.99 -28.18
N PRO A 12 -50.30 9.54 -27.20
CA PRO A 12 -48.89 9.83 -27.32
C PRO A 12 -48.10 8.52 -27.47
N GLY A 13 -47.18 8.52 -28.46
CA GLY A 13 -46.32 7.39 -28.76
C GLY A 13 -45.48 6.99 -27.54
N SER A 14 -45.35 5.68 -27.32
CA SER A 14 -44.53 5.07 -26.28
C SER A 14 -43.06 5.57 -26.43
N ALA A 15 -42.57 6.28 -25.39
CA ALA A 15 -41.18 6.64 -25.28
C ALA A 15 -40.33 5.36 -25.21
N GLY A 16 -39.68 5.02 -26.30
CA GLY A 16 -38.72 3.92 -26.34
C GLY A 16 -37.60 4.14 -25.29
N THR A 17 -37.47 3.22 -24.36
CA THR A 17 -36.38 3.20 -23.39
C THR A 17 -35.07 3.07 -24.13
N ARG A 18 -34.32 4.18 -24.26
CA ARG A 18 -32.94 4.17 -24.79
C ARG A 18 -32.07 3.32 -23.86
N SER A 19 -31.42 2.31 -24.40
CA SER A 19 -30.38 1.57 -23.66
C SER A 19 -29.29 2.55 -23.23
N PRO A 20 -28.84 2.50 -21.97
CA PRO A 20 -27.81 3.42 -21.47
C PRO A 20 -26.51 3.25 -22.28
N GLY A 21 -25.91 4.36 -22.69
CA GLY A 21 -24.63 4.36 -23.40
C GLY A 21 -23.48 3.82 -22.52
N PRO A 22 -22.32 3.47 -23.13
CA PRO A 22 -21.18 2.91 -22.40
C PRO A 22 -20.73 3.75 -21.18
N ALA A 23 -20.73 5.08 -21.30
CA ALA A 23 -20.38 5.99 -20.21
C ALA A 23 -21.44 6.00 -19.07
N GLU A 24 -22.70 5.95 -19.41
CA GLU A 24 -23.81 5.89 -18.43
C GLU A 24 -23.84 4.54 -17.72
N SER A 25 -23.53 3.45 -18.42
CA SER A 25 -23.39 2.12 -17.86
C SER A 25 -22.21 2.04 -16.88
N ALA A 26 -21.08 2.68 -17.21
CA ALA A 26 -19.92 2.79 -16.34
C ALA A 26 -20.24 3.61 -15.07
N LEU A 27 -20.90 4.77 -15.22
CA LEU A 27 -21.32 5.60 -14.08
C LEU A 27 -22.29 4.87 -13.15
N ARG A 28 -23.29 4.14 -13.66
CA ARG A 28 -24.21 3.32 -12.86
C ARG A 28 -23.47 2.21 -12.14
N ARG A 29 -22.47 1.57 -12.76
CA ARG A 29 -21.62 0.55 -12.14
C ARG A 29 -20.82 1.13 -10.99
N VAL A 30 -20.19 2.31 -11.18
CA VAL A 30 -19.46 3.03 -10.13
C VAL A 30 -20.38 3.39 -8.95
N HIS A 31 -21.56 3.96 -9.20
CA HIS A 31 -22.51 4.28 -8.13
C HIS A 31 -22.98 3.05 -7.35
N LYS A 32 -23.20 1.93 -8.04
CA LYS A 32 -23.57 0.66 -7.38
C LYS A 32 -22.46 0.12 -6.49
N LEU A 33 -21.17 0.31 -6.87
CA LEU A 33 -20.04 -0.14 -6.10
C LEU A 33 -19.74 0.77 -4.89
N LEU A 34 -19.94 2.08 -5.01
CA LEU A 34 -19.69 3.04 -3.93
C LEU A 34 -20.60 2.89 -2.70
N GLY A 35 -21.73 2.23 -2.85
CA GLY A 35 -22.66 1.94 -1.74
C GLY A 35 -22.52 0.53 -1.14
N MET A 36 -21.52 -0.25 -1.55
CA MET A 36 -21.34 -1.61 -1.03
C MET A 36 -20.81 -1.59 0.41
N PRO A 37 -21.33 -2.48 1.28
CA PRO A 37 -20.82 -2.60 2.65
C PRO A 37 -19.35 -3.02 2.65
N GLU A 38 -18.69 -2.79 3.77
CA GLU A 38 -17.30 -3.23 4.00
C GLU A 38 -17.16 -4.74 3.84
N LEU A 39 -15.98 -5.20 3.43
CA LEU A 39 -15.63 -6.60 3.47
C LEU A 39 -15.50 -7.03 4.95
N VAL A 40 -16.00 -8.19 5.29
CA VAL A 40 -15.91 -8.72 6.66
C VAL A 40 -14.89 -9.86 6.68
N VAL A 41 -13.94 -9.78 7.61
CA VAL A 41 -13.03 -10.86 7.96
C VAL A 41 -13.44 -11.39 9.33
N GLU A 42 -13.70 -12.68 9.42
CA GLU A 42 -14.14 -13.38 10.63
C GLU A 42 -12.97 -14.07 11.32
N VAL A 43 -12.99 -14.06 12.63
CA VAL A 43 -12.18 -14.92 13.47
C VAL A 43 -13.10 -16.02 13.97
N VAL A 44 -12.92 -17.24 13.47
CA VAL A 44 -13.78 -18.39 13.76
C VAL A 44 -12.99 -19.37 14.62
N ARG A 45 -13.48 -19.63 15.83
CA ARG A 45 -12.90 -20.60 16.76
C ARG A 45 -13.94 -21.67 17.11
N SER A 46 -13.58 -22.94 16.92
CA SER A 46 -14.46 -24.11 17.22
C SER A 46 -15.87 -23.94 16.64
N GLY A 47 -15.97 -23.37 15.41
CA GLY A 47 -17.23 -23.12 14.73
C GLY A 47 -17.96 -21.83 15.12
N PHE A 48 -17.51 -21.08 16.13
CA PHE A 48 -18.09 -19.80 16.54
C PHE A 48 -17.34 -18.62 15.95
N VAL A 49 -18.07 -17.60 15.48
CA VAL A 49 -17.51 -16.29 15.12
C VAL A 49 -17.19 -15.54 16.41
N GLU A 50 -15.92 -15.57 16.82
CA GLU A 50 -15.42 -14.96 18.06
C GLU A 50 -15.34 -13.42 17.94
N CYS A 51 -14.89 -12.92 16.78
CA CYS A 51 -14.91 -11.50 16.44
C CYS A 51 -14.85 -11.28 14.93
N VAL A 52 -15.01 -10.02 14.52
CA VAL A 52 -14.97 -9.62 13.11
C VAL A 52 -14.11 -8.38 12.93
N HIS A 53 -13.46 -8.28 11.78
CA HIS A 53 -12.79 -7.10 11.29
C HIS A 53 -13.53 -6.57 10.07
N ARG A 54 -13.75 -5.27 10.01
CA ARG A 54 -14.29 -4.58 8.84
C ARG A 54 -13.16 -4.05 7.98
N VAL A 55 -13.28 -4.21 6.67
CA VAL A 55 -12.19 -3.88 5.74
C VAL A 55 -12.72 -3.07 4.57
N ARG A 56 -12.17 -1.89 4.35
CA ARG A 56 -12.35 -1.16 3.09
C ARG A 56 -11.46 -1.79 2.02
N VAL A 57 -12.02 -1.95 0.82
CA VAL A 57 -11.31 -2.52 -0.34
C VAL A 57 -11.57 -1.69 -1.58
N HIS A 58 -10.51 -1.34 -2.30
CA HIS A 58 -10.58 -0.70 -3.61
C HIS A 58 -9.71 -1.47 -4.59
N VAL A 59 -10.35 -2.05 -5.62
CA VAL A 59 -9.65 -2.81 -6.68
C VAL A 59 -10.08 -2.28 -8.03
N VAL A 60 -9.12 -2.08 -8.91
CA VAL A 60 -9.33 -1.65 -10.30
C VAL A 60 -8.71 -2.64 -11.29
N ASP A 61 -9.29 -2.73 -12.47
CA ASP A 61 -8.76 -3.50 -13.60
C ASP A 61 -7.56 -2.81 -14.28
N ALA A 62 -7.06 -3.41 -15.37
CA ALA A 62 -5.92 -2.88 -16.12
C ALA A 62 -6.20 -1.48 -16.72
N GLN A 63 -7.44 -1.16 -17.04
CA GLN A 63 -7.89 0.13 -17.54
C GLN A 63 -8.13 1.16 -16.43
N GLY A 64 -8.14 0.72 -15.16
CA GLY A 64 -8.40 1.56 -14.00
C GLY A 64 -9.88 1.67 -13.64
N ALA A 65 -10.73 0.86 -14.26
CA ALA A 65 -12.13 0.78 -13.89
C ALA A 65 -12.31 -0.05 -12.61
N PRO A 66 -13.23 0.34 -11.69
CA PRO A 66 -13.42 -0.38 -10.44
C PRO A 66 -14.00 -1.78 -10.68
N VAL A 67 -13.37 -2.78 -10.07
CA VAL A 67 -13.77 -4.20 -10.07
C VAL A 67 -14.41 -4.58 -8.74
N MET A 68 -13.81 -4.15 -7.62
CA MET A 68 -14.31 -4.38 -6.29
C MET A 68 -14.14 -3.11 -5.45
N VAL A 69 -15.24 -2.61 -4.92
CA VAL A 69 -15.23 -1.50 -3.94
C VAL A 69 -16.04 -1.95 -2.74
N ARG A 70 -15.48 -1.82 -1.55
CA ARG A 70 -16.12 -2.11 -0.27
C ARG A 70 -15.83 -0.98 0.71
N GLY A 71 -16.87 -0.45 1.35
CA GLY A 71 -16.77 0.69 2.24
C GLY A 71 -16.44 2.00 1.51
N ASP A 72 -16.22 3.08 2.25
CA ASP A 72 -15.86 4.39 1.70
C ASP A 72 -14.36 4.48 1.41
N THR A 73 -13.97 4.20 0.17
CA THR A 73 -12.57 4.23 -0.28
C THR A 73 -12.11 5.63 -0.71
N ALA A 74 -13.03 6.59 -0.79
CA ALA A 74 -12.71 8.00 -1.02
C ALA A 74 -12.41 8.76 0.29
N ALA A 75 -12.86 8.24 1.43
CA ALA A 75 -12.52 8.80 2.73
C ALA A 75 -11.01 8.76 2.98
N LEU A 76 -10.53 9.76 3.73
CA LEU A 76 -9.12 9.83 4.11
C LEU A 76 -8.68 8.57 4.86
N ALA A 77 -7.50 8.13 4.52
CA ALA A 77 -6.81 7.03 5.16
C ALA A 77 -5.39 7.45 5.55
N SER A 78 -4.80 6.71 6.47
CA SER A 78 -3.39 6.79 6.80
C SER A 78 -2.68 5.60 6.16
N PRO A 79 -2.05 5.73 4.98
CA PRO A 79 -1.38 4.63 4.32
C PRO A 79 -0.10 4.19 5.04
N ARG A 80 0.42 5.01 5.96
CA ARG A 80 1.63 4.76 6.72
C ARG A 80 2.79 4.35 5.79
N SER A 81 3.47 3.27 6.09
CA SER A 81 4.61 2.77 5.30
C SER A 81 4.28 2.38 3.86
N ALA A 82 3.01 2.30 3.47
CA ALA A 82 2.63 2.13 2.07
C ALA A 82 2.98 3.37 1.20
N MET A 83 3.28 4.51 1.82
CA MET A 83 3.74 5.72 1.10
C MET A 83 5.23 5.70 0.75
N LYS A 84 6.03 4.79 1.29
CA LYS A 84 7.49 4.80 1.13
C LYS A 84 7.98 4.72 -0.32
N PRO A 85 7.36 3.95 -1.23
CA PRO A 85 7.76 4.00 -2.65
C PRO A 85 7.57 5.37 -3.28
N LEU A 86 6.52 6.13 -2.89
CA LEU A 86 6.29 7.49 -3.37
C LEU A 86 7.28 8.49 -2.76
N GLN A 87 7.66 8.27 -1.50
CA GLN A 87 8.72 9.05 -0.83
C GLN A 87 10.08 8.79 -1.50
N ALA A 88 10.41 7.53 -1.80
CA ALA A 88 11.63 7.16 -2.51
C ALA A 88 11.66 7.73 -3.94
N LEU A 89 10.51 7.78 -4.62
CA LEU A 89 10.40 8.44 -5.91
C LEU A 89 10.75 9.92 -5.85
N ALA A 90 10.25 10.64 -4.85
CA ALA A 90 10.63 12.05 -4.64
C ALA A 90 12.14 12.19 -4.45
N MET A 91 12.75 11.29 -3.66
CA MET A 91 14.20 11.28 -3.46
C MET A 91 14.98 10.99 -4.76
N LEU A 92 14.53 10.03 -5.58
CA LEU A 92 15.13 9.76 -6.89
C LEU A 92 15.05 10.96 -7.83
N ARG A 93 13.91 11.65 -7.89
CA ARG A 93 13.71 12.86 -8.69
C ARG A 93 14.62 14.01 -8.26
N HIS A 94 15.11 13.95 -7.01
CA HIS A 94 16.09 14.90 -6.45
C HIS A 94 17.51 14.30 -6.33
N GLY A 95 17.86 13.38 -7.23
CA GLY A 95 19.25 12.95 -7.43
C GLY A 95 19.75 11.87 -6.45
N LEU A 96 18.86 11.19 -5.68
CA LEU A 96 19.29 10.04 -4.87
C LEU A 96 19.96 8.98 -5.76
N PRO A 97 21.26 8.64 -5.56
CA PRO A 97 22.00 7.79 -6.49
C PRO A 97 21.87 6.28 -6.18
N LEU A 98 20.69 5.82 -5.74
CA LEU A 98 20.46 4.42 -5.40
C LEU A 98 19.87 3.62 -6.56
N THR A 99 20.24 2.34 -6.64
CA THR A 99 19.73 1.36 -7.60
C THR A 99 19.55 -0.01 -6.94
N GLY A 100 18.93 -0.97 -7.62
CA GLY A 100 18.82 -2.37 -7.16
C GLY A 100 18.30 -2.49 -5.74
N GLU A 101 18.94 -3.35 -4.96
CA GLU A 101 18.55 -3.67 -3.58
C GLU A 101 18.54 -2.44 -2.64
N LEU A 102 19.47 -1.51 -2.79
CA LEU A 102 19.50 -0.31 -1.93
C LEU A 102 18.33 0.64 -2.24
N LEU A 103 17.87 0.70 -3.48
CA LEU A 103 16.66 1.43 -3.83
C LEU A 103 15.40 0.73 -3.30
N ALA A 104 15.34 -0.59 -3.35
CA ALA A 104 14.27 -1.36 -2.72
C ALA A 104 14.23 -1.13 -1.20
N LEU A 105 15.41 -1.08 -0.55
CA LEU A 105 15.55 -0.78 0.88
C LEU A 105 15.08 0.64 1.22
N ALA A 106 15.28 1.63 0.35
CA ALA A 106 14.72 2.98 0.54
C ALA A 106 13.18 2.99 0.57
N CYS A 107 12.53 2.01 -0.09
CA CYS A 107 11.08 1.80 -0.07
C CYS A 107 10.61 0.90 1.10
N ALA A 108 11.53 0.38 1.92
CA ALA A 108 11.26 -0.73 2.83
C ALA A 108 10.57 -0.34 4.14
N SER A 109 9.85 -1.34 4.66
CA SER A 109 9.65 -1.54 6.10
C SER A 109 10.34 -2.85 6.44
N HIS A 110 11.67 -2.81 6.50
CA HIS A 110 12.47 -4.01 6.62
C HIS A 110 12.37 -4.66 8.00
N CYS A 111 12.60 -5.95 8.08
CA CYS A 111 12.53 -6.68 9.33
C CYS A 111 13.86 -6.72 10.11
N GLY A 112 14.91 -6.09 9.60
CA GLY A 112 16.20 -5.97 10.31
C GLY A 112 17.10 -7.19 10.17
N GLU A 113 16.93 -8.01 9.12
CA GLU A 113 17.90 -9.04 8.77
C GLU A 113 19.29 -8.40 8.46
N ALA A 114 20.37 -9.15 8.61
CA ALA A 114 21.73 -8.63 8.50
C ALA A 114 21.98 -7.82 7.22
N PHE A 115 21.51 -8.30 6.07
CA PHE A 115 21.66 -7.60 4.80
C PHE A 115 20.91 -6.26 4.74
N HIS A 116 19.77 -6.12 5.45
CA HIS A 116 19.09 -4.83 5.58
C HIS A 116 19.94 -3.82 6.33
N VAL A 117 20.49 -4.23 7.48
CA VAL A 117 21.33 -3.37 8.34
C VAL A 117 22.58 -2.95 7.58
N ASP A 118 23.22 -3.88 6.89
CA ASP A 118 24.40 -3.59 6.05
C ASP A 118 24.04 -2.66 4.87
N GLY A 119 22.87 -2.85 4.27
CA GLY A 119 22.35 -1.95 3.24
C GLY A 119 22.12 -0.53 3.75
N VAL A 120 21.59 -0.36 4.96
CA VAL A 120 21.44 0.96 5.59
C VAL A 120 22.79 1.63 5.78
N ARG A 121 23.80 0.89 6.29
CA ARG A 121 25.18 1.38 6.43
C ARG A 121 25.78 1.83 5.08
N LYS A 122 25.57 1.03 4.03
CA LYS A 122 26.03 1.37 2.66
C LYS A 122 25.41 2.66 2.16
N ILE A 123 24.08 2.85 2.38
CA ILE A 123 23.39 4.09 1.98
C ILE A 123 23.96 5.28 2.74
N LEU A 124 24.13 5.19 4.05
CA LEU A 124 24.72 6.27 4.85
C LEU A 124 26.17 6.59 4.42
N ALA A 125 27.00 5.57 4.27
CA ALA A 125 28.38 5.73 3.83
C ALA A 125 28.51 6.39 2.45
N SER A 126 27.58 6.13 1.52
CA SER A 126 27.54 6.78 0.20
C SER A 126 27.37 8.30 0.28
N ALA A 127 26.87 8.81 1.41
CA ALA A 127 26.67 10.23 1.70
C ALA A 127 27.72 10.78 2.69
N GLY A 128 28.74 9.99 3.03
CA GLY A 128 29.74 10.36 4.04
C GLY A 128 29.21 10.41 5.47
N LEU A 129 28.15 9.65 5.75
CA LEU A 129 27.44 9.60 7.03
C LEU A 129 27.58 8.23 7.70
N ASP A 130 27.30 8.18 8.98
CA ASP A 130 27.20 6.97 9.78
C ASP A 130 25.84 6.87 10.50
N GLU A 131 25.68 5.85 11.34
CA GLU A 131 24.44 5.55 12.04
C GLU A 131 23.98 6.68 13.00
N SER A 132 24.92 7.50 13.50
CA SER A 132 24.61 8.62 14.39
C SER A 132 23.78 9.73 13.74
N ALA A 133 23.72 9.76 12.40
CA ALA A 133 22.89 10.70 11.65
C ALA A 133 21.39 10.32 11.67
N LEU A 134 21.07 9.05 11.95
CA LEU A 134 19.66 8.59 11.97
C LEU A 134 18.87 9.26 13.10
N ARG A 135 17.65 9.68 12.79
CA ARG A 135 16.73 10.33 13.74
C ARG A 135 15.42 9.54 13.91
N CYS A 136 15.33 8.31 13.36
CA CYS A 136 14.26 7.39 13.73
C CYS A 136 14.50 6.85 15.15
N PRO A 137 13.44 6.41 15.88
CA PRO A 137 13.60 5.87 17.22
C PRO A 137 14.42 4.58 17.21
N ALA A 138 15.07 4.29 18.32
CA ALA A 138 15.73 3.01 18.54
C ALA A 138 14.71 1.87 18.59
N ASP A 139 15.04 0.74 17.98
CA ASP A 139 14.22 -0.47 17.96
C ASP A 139 15.13 -1.71 17.91
N LEU A 140 14.56 -2.89 18.08
CA LEU A 140 15.21 -4.17 17.80
C LEU A 140 14.73 -4.69 16.44
N PRO A 141 15.48 -5.58 15.76
CA PRO A 141 15.02 -6.22 14.53
C PRO A 141 13.62 -6.82 14.67
N TYR A 142 12.81 -6.67 13.63
CA TYR A 142 11.46 -7.25 13.55
C TYR A 142 11.50 -8.75 13.24
N ASP A 143 12.57 -9.21 12.54
CA ASP A 143 12.87 -10.62 12.36
C ASP A 143 13.30 -11.24 13.69
N GLU A 144 12.63 -12.31 14.09
CA GLU A 144 12.82 -12.92 15.41
C GLU A 144 14.23 -13.47 15.59
N GLU A 145 14.77 -14.15 14.58
CA GLU A 145 16.14 -14.70 14.64
C GLU A 145 17.18 -13.58 14.78
N SER A 146 17.06 -12.54 13.97
CA SER A 146 17.94 -11.36 14.03
C SER A 146 17.82 -10.64 15.38
N ARG A 147 16.61 -10.49 15.90
CA ARG A 147 16.33 -9.92 17.23
C ARG A 147 16.99 -10.72 18.35
N LEU A 148 16.82 -12.04 18.34
CA LEU A 148 17.44 -12.92 19.32
C LEU A 148 18.97 -12.90 19.22
N ARG A 149 19.52 -12.78 18.01
CA ARG A 149 20.96 -12.65 17.81
C ARG A 149 21.51 -11.37 18.45
N VAL A 150 20.88 -10.23 18.23
CA VAL A 150 21.24 -8.94 18.84
C VAL A 150 21.20 -9.06 20.38
N ILE A 151 20.11 -9.58 20.94
CA ILE A 151 19.96 -9.73 22.40
C ILE A 151 21.02 -10.66 22.98
N ARG A 152 21.26 -11.82 22.36
CA ARG A 152 22.27 -12.80 22.83
C ARG A 152 23.71 -12.28 22.76
N SER A 153 23.99 -11.37 21.84
CA SER A 153 25.30 -10.70 21.75
C SER A 153 25.45 -9.53 22.74
N GLY A 154 24.47 -9.27 23.60
CA GLY A 154 24.48 -8.14 24.53
C GLY A 154 24.12 -6.80 23.88
N GLY A 155 23.65 -6.80 22.63
CA GLY A 155 23.20 -5.61 21.92
C GLY A 155 21.85 -5.10 22.46
N THR A 156 21.55 -3.85 22.15
CA THR A 156 20.34 -3.15 22.60
C THR A 156 19.57 -2.60 21.38
N ALA A 157 18.42 -1.99 21.64
CA ALA A 157 17.67 -1.28 20.61
C ALA A 157 18.48 -0.08 20.08
N GLU A 158 18.58 0.03 18.75
CA GLU A 158 19.29 1.10 18.05
C GLU A 158 18.50 1.61 16.85
N PRO A 159 18.68 2.88 16.41
CA PRO A 159 17.99 3.43 15.26
C PRO A 159 18.21 2.64 13.95
N ILE A 160 19.36 1.97 13.80
CA ILE A 160 19.71 1.19 12.62
C ILE A 160 18.79 -0.02 12.42
N TYR A 161 18.27 -0.61 13.50
CA TYR A 161 17.36 -1.77 13.44
C TYR A 161 15.90 -1.39 13.19
N MET A 162 15.55 -0.11 13.39
CA MET A 162 14.20 0.37 13.15
C MET A 162 13.77 0.13 11.69
N ASN A 163 12.59 -0.42 11.48
CA ASN A 163 12.11 -0.86 10.14
C ASN A 163 12.07 0.23 9.06
N CYS A 164 12.24 1.51 9.42
CA CYS A 164 12.32 2.64 8.50
C CYS A 164 13.75 3.16 8.29
N SER A 165 14.76 2.57 8.92
CA SER A 165 16.15 3.12 8.87
C SER A 165 16.67 3.24 7.44
N GLY A 166 16.32 2.31 6.54
CA GLY A 166 16.66 2.40 5.11
C GLY A 166 16.07 3.63 4.43
N LYS A 167 14.80 3.95 4.71
CA LYS A 167 14.18 5.20 4.23
C LYS A 167 14.88 6.43 4.82
N HIS A 168 15.21 6.43 6.11
CA HIS A 168 15.88 7.55 6.76
C HIS A 168 17.28 7.76 6.21
N ALA A 169 18.05 6.70 5.97
CA ALA A 169 19.34 6.76 5.31
C ALA A 169 19.22 7.36 3.89
N ALA A 170 18.21 6.94 3.11
CA ALA A 170 17.94 7.49 1.79
C ALA A 170 17.54 8.98 1.85
N MET A 171 16.75 9.41 2.86
CA MET A 171 16.42 10.81 3.10
C MET A 171 17.66 11.65 3.36
N LEU A 172 18.55 11.17 4.23
CA LEU A 172 19.82 11.84 4.54
C LEU A 172 20.74 11.89 3.32
N ALA A 173 20.88 10.81 2.57
CA ALA A 173 21.65 10.78 1.33
C ALA A 173 21.10 11.77 0.29
N THR A 174 19.80 11.91 0.19
CA THR A 174 19.17 12.92 -0.68
C THR A 174 19.48 14.34 -0.21
N CYS A 175 19.46 14.60 1.10
CA CYS A 175 19.84 15.90 1.65
C CYS A 175 21.29 16.22 1.31
N ALA A 176 22.21 15.27 1.51
CA ALA A 176 23.64 15.45 1.20
C ALA A 176 23.89 15.80 -0.27
N VAL A 177 23.29 15.07 -1.21
CA VAL A 177 23.42 15.32 -2.66
C VAL A 177 22.93 16.73 -3.05
N ASN A 178 21.89 17.24 -2.38
CA ASN A 178 21.31 18.55 -2.69
C ASN A 178 21.89 19.69 -1.83
N GLY A 179 22.81 19.44 -0.93
CA GLY A 179 23.30 20.44 0.02
C GLY A 179 22.20 20.94 0.97
N TRP A 180 21.15 20.15 1.19
CA TRP A 180 20.11 20.47 2.15
C TRP A 180 20.57 20.16 3.58
N PRO A 181 20.08 20.90 4.60
CA PRO A 181 20.43 20.62 5.98
C PRO A 181 20.14 19.17 6.36
N LEU A 182 21.07 18.52 7.05
CA LEU A 182 20.83 17.18 7.59
C LEU A 182 19.96 17.25 8.85
N ASP A 183 20.12 18.30 9.65
CA ASP A 183 19.28 18.53 10.81
C ASP A 183 17.88 18.97 10.38
N GLY A 184 16.88 18.49 11.11
CA GLY A 184 15.50 18.81 10.86
C GLY A 184 14.92 18.21 9.57
N TYR A 185 15.57 17.21 8.94
CA TYR A 185 15.07 16.57 7.71
C TYR A 185 13.69 15.93 7.85
N LEU A 186 13.20 15.74 9.07
CA LEU A 186 11.85 15.25 9.38
C LEU A 186 10.81 16.37 9.51
N HIS A 187 11.24 17.64 9.62
CA HIS A 187 10.31 18.75 9.77
C HIS A 187 9.49 18.95 8.49
N PRO A 188 8.15 19.11 8.55
CA PRO A 188 7.31 19.24 7.34
C PRO A 188 7.71 20.39 6.40
N GLY A 189 8.31 21.46 6.94
CA GLY A 189 8.82 22.59 6.17
C GLY A 189 10.20 22.40 5.54
N HIS A 190 10.87 21.27 5.81
CA HIS A 190 12.18 20.97 5.22
C HIS A 190 12.07 20.77 3.70
N PRO A 191 13.07 21.19 2.88
CA PRO A 191 13.04 21.02 1.41
C PRO A 191 12.71 19.61 0.96
N LEU A 192 13.32 18.61 1.59
CA LEU A 192 13.03 17.18 1.34
C LEU A 192 11.56 16.83 1.54
N GLN A 193 10.97 17.23 2.67
CA GLN A 193 9.58 16.88 2.99
C GLN A 193 8.59 17.63 2.10
N ARG A 194 8.90 18.84 1.66
CA ARG A 194 8.13 19.57 0.63
C ARG A 194 8.17 18.86 -0.73
N ALA A 195 9.35 18.37 -1.13
CA ALA A 195 9.52 17.59 -2.35
C ALA A 195 8.71 16.28 -2.30
N ILE A 196 8.76 15.56 -1.17
CA ILE A 196 7.97 14.36 -0.93
C ILE A 196 6.47 14.67 -1.02
N ARG A 197 6.01 15.71 -0.34
CA ARG A 197 4.61 16.12 -0.37
C ARG A 197 4.13 16.43 -1.79
N ALA A 198 4.88 17.23 -2.54
CA ALA A 198 4.56 17.57 -3.93
C ALA A 198 4.46 16.33 -4.83
N THR A 199 5.38 15.39 -4.70
CA THR A 199 5.37 14.12 -5.44
C THR A 199 4.15 13.26 -5.08
N VAL A 200 3.78 13.18 -3.80
CA VAL A 200 2.60 12.45 -3.37
C VAL A 200 1.33 13.09 -3.91
N GLU A 201 1.17 14.41 -3.81
CA GLU A 201 0.02 15.14 -4.35
C GLU A 201 -0.12 14.95 -5.86
N GLU A 202 0.99 15.01 -6.59
CA GLU A 202 1.02 14.76 -8.05
C GLU A 202 0.54 13.35 -8.40
N LEU A 203 1.12 12.32 -7.73
CA LEU A 203 0.84 10.93 -8.09
C LEU A 203 -0.56 10.48 -7.67
N THR A 204 -1.01 10.91 -6.50
CA THR A 204 -2.36 10.61 -6.02
C THR A 204 -3.42 11.43 -6.76
N GLY A 205 -3.04 12.57 -7.32
CA GLY A 205 -3.97 13.56 -7.88
C GLY A 205 -4.84 14.22 -6.82
N GLU A 206 -4.38 14.26 -5.58
CA GLU A 206 -5.10 14.81 -4.42
C GLU A 206 -4.21 15.78 -3.64
N ARG A 207 -4.79 16.86 -3.13
CA ARG A 207 -4.10 17.71 -2.14
C ARG A 207 -4.05 16.96 -0.81
N ILE A 208 -2.92 17.04 -0.12
CA ILE A 208 -2.80 16.48 1.23
C ILE A 208 -3.70 17.23 2.19
N ALA A 209 -4.76 16.58 2.64
CA ALA A 209 -5.78 17.16 3.51
C ALA A 209 -5.28 17.37 4.95
N ALA A 210 -4.45 16.45 5.45
CA ALA A 210 -3.88 16.50 6.78
C ALA A 210 -2.47 15.88 6.81
N THR A 211 -1.68 16.34 7.76
CA THR A 211 -0.33 15.80 8.02
C THR A 211 -0.20 15.52 9.51
N GLY A 212 0.15 14.29 9.85
CA GLY A 212 0.48 13.84 11.20
C GLY A 212 1.97 13.56 11.35
N VAL A 213 2.32 12.83 12.41
CA VAL A 213 3.66 12.31 12.67
C VAL A 213 3.61 10.79 12.68
N ASP A 214 4.43 10.16 11.85
CA ASP A 214 4.55 8.70 11.81
C ASP A 214 5.38 8.17 13.00
N GLY A 215 5.27 6.88 13.31
CA GLY A 215 6.05 6.24 14.37
C GLY A 215 7.57 6.39 14.21
N CYS A 216 8.06 6.63 13.01
CA CYS A 216 9.47 6.92 12.74
C CYS A 216 9.85 8.41 12.85
N GLY A 217 8.92 9.29 13.22
CA GLY A 217 9.12 10.74 13.32
C GLY A 217 8.95 11.52 12.00
N ALA A 218 8.85 10.85 10.85
CA ALA A 218 8.64 11.53 9.57
C ALA A 218 7.18 12.01 9.41
N PRO A 219 6.90 13.01 8.54
CA PRO A 219 5.55 13.42 8.23
C PRO A 219 4.70 12.27 7.70
N LEU A 220 3.50 12.12 8.26
CA LEU A 220 2.47 11.19 7.85
C LEU A 220 1.42 11.92 7.03
N LEU A 221 1.31 11.57 5.75
CA LEU A 221 0.42 12.24 4.81
C LEU A 221 -0.89 11.45 4.69
N PHE A 222 -2.03 12.13 4.89
CA PHE A 222 -3.36 11.53 4.75
C PHE A 222 -3.91 11.79 3.37
N VAL A 223 -4.29 10.71 2.69
CA VAL A 223 -4.88 10.68 1.34
C VAL A 223 -5.98 9.63 1.26
N SER A 224 -6.80 9.61 0.20
CA SER A 224 -7.76 8.54 0.00
C SER A 224 -7.10 7.22 -0.43
N MET A 225 -7.78 6.09 -0.21
CA MET A 225 -7.33 4.80 -0.76
C MET A 225 -7.32 4.83 -2.30
N THR A 226 -8.30 5.49 -2.90
CA THR A 226 -8.38 5.68 -4.36
C THR A 226 -7.16 6.42 -4.91
N GLY A 227 -6.70 7.47 -4.22
CA GLY A 227 -5.49 8.20 -4.56
C GLY A 227 -4.23 7.33 -4.48
N VAL A 228 -4.11 6.51 -3.42
CA VAL A 228 -2.96 5.60 -3.28
C VAL A 228 -2.94 4.56 -4.40
N VAL A 229 -4.08 3.95 -4.74
CA VAL A 229 -4.18 2.98 -5.85
C VAL A 229 -3.79 3.64 -7.17
N ARG A 230 -4.26 4.87 -7.43
CA ARG A 230 -3.88 5.65 -8.62
C ARG A 230 -2.36 5.87 -8.68
N ALA A 231 -1.74 6.25 -7.57
CA ALA A 231 -0.31 6.49 -7.50
C ALA A 231 0.50 5.22 -7.81
N TYR A 232 0.10 4.07 -7.26
CA TYR A 232 0.77 2.80 -7.52
C TYR A 232 0.61 2.33 -8.97
N ARG A 233 -0.55 2.56 -9.59
CA ARG A 233 -0.73 2.31 -11.03
C ARG A 233 0.25 3.14 -11.87
N ARG A 234 0.48 4.40 -11.54
CA ARG A 234 1.46 5.25 -12.24
C ARG A 234 2.88 4.70 -12.14
N LEU A 235 3.27 4.13 -10.98
CA LEU A 235 4.59 3.51 -10.83
C LEU A 235 4.78 2.31 -11.77
N VAL A 236 3.79 1.41 -11.83
CA VAL A 236 3.92 0.15 -12.58
C VAL A 236 3.70 0.31 -14.08
N LEU A 237 2.95 1.33 -14.50
CA LEU A 237 2.67 1.62 -15.90
C LEU A 237 3.72 2.55 -16.55
N ALA A 238 4.64 3.10 -15.78
CA ALA A 238 5.70 3.93 -16.32
C ALA A 238 6.60 3.12 -17.28
N GLU A 239 6.82 3.63 -18.48
CA GLU A 239 7.67 2.99 -19.49
C GLU A 239 9.16 3.17 -19.20
N GLY A 240 9.51 4.20 -18.40
CA GLY A 240 10.88 4.54 -18.02
C GLY A 240 10.91 5.53 -16.86
N GLY A 241 12.09 6.12 -16.62
CA GLY A 241 12.27 7.15 -15.59
C GLY A 241 12.32 6.61 -14.16
N PRO A 242 12.25 7.52 -13.17
CA PRO A 242 12.38 7.15 -11.75
C PRO A 242 11.21 6.29 -11.24
N GLU A 243 9.99 6.46 -11.77
CA GLU A 243 8.81 5.64 -11.45
C GLU A 243 9.06 4.16 -11.77
N ARG A 244 9.52 3.90 -13.00
CA ARG A 244 9.84 2.55 -13.45
C ARG A 244 10.96 1.95 -12.62
N ARG A 245 11.99 2.73 -12.26
CA ARG A 245 13.10 2.28 -11.42
C ARG A 245 12.64 1.84 -10.04
N ILE A 246 11.68 2.55 -9.41
CA ILE A 246 11.08 2.13 -8.13
C ILE A 246 10.38 0.78 -8.28
N ALA A 247 9.51 0.65 -9.29
CA ALA A 247 8.76 -0.57 -9.50
C ALA A 247 9.67 -1.78 -9.79
N ASP A 248 10.70 -1.59 -10.61
CA ASP A 248 11.64 -2.65 -10.97
C ASP A 248 12.52 -3.05 -9.78
N ALA A 249 13.05 -2.09 -9.00
CA ALA A 249 13.85 -2.38 -7.83
C ALA A 249 13.07 -3.20 -6.79
N MET A 250 11.82 -2.81 -6.48
CA MET A 250 11.01 -3.54 -5.51
C MET A 250 10.64 -4.95 -5.98
N ARG A 251 10.35 -5.13 -7.28
CA ARG A 251 10.02 -6.45 -7.85
C ARG A 251 11.22 -7.38 -7.97
N ALA A 252 12.39 -6.81 -8.29
CA ALA A 252 13.62 -7.58 -8.40
C ALA A 252 14.18 -8.00 -7.03
N HIS A 253 13.91 -7.22 -5.99
CA HIS A 253 14.45 -7.39 -4.64
C HIS A 253 13.35 -7.32 -3.57
N PRO A 254 12.33 -8.20 -3.63
CA PRO A 254 11.17 -8.13 -2.72
C PRO A 254 11.57 -8.34 -1.26
N GLU A 255 12.55 -9.20 -0.96
CA GLU A 255 13.07 -9.41 0.40
C GLU A 255 13.68 -8.14 0.99
N TRP A 256 14.26 -7.26 0.17
CA TRP A 256 14.81 -5.97 0.61
C TRP A 256 13.73 -4.95 0.97
N THR A 257 12.49 -5.14 0.50
CA THR A 257 11.39 -4.22 0.81
C THR A 257 10.71 -4.52 2.15
N THR A 258 10.84 -5.75 2.65
CA THR A 258 10.18 -6.18 3.90
C THR A 258 11.01 -7.20 4.69
N GLY A 259 11.37 -8.31 4.09
CA GLY A 259 12.13 -9.41 4.68
C GLY A 259 11.90 -10.73 3.94
N THR A 260 12.81 -11.66 4.14
CA THR A 260 12.86 -12.93 3.37
C THR A 260 11.59 -13.77 3.50
N ALA A 261 11.06 -13.90 4.72
CA ALA A 261 9.90 -14.74 5.02
C ALA A 261 8.56 -13.96 5.12
N ARG A 262 8.53 -12.69 4.69
CA ARG A 262 7.34 -11.86 4.82
C ARG A 262 6.29 -12.18 3.75
N PRO A 263 4.99 -12.08 4.07
CA PRO A 263 3.91 -12.34 3.12
C PRO A 263 4.02 -11.52 1.83
N GLU A 264 4.46 -10.27 1.91
CA GLU A 264 4.63 -9.40 0.75
C GLU A 264 5.70 -9.95 -0.21
N THR A 265 6.79 -10.50 0.32
CA THR A 265 7.84 -11.18 -0.47
C THR A 265 7.29 -12.42 -1.15
N VAL A 266 6.49 -13.21 -0.44
CA VAL A 266 5.81 -14.39 -1.02
C VAL A 266 4.90 -13.96 -2.18
N LEU A 267 4.06 -12.95 -2.00
CA LEU A 267 3.15 -12.44 -3.03
C LEU A 267 3.89 -11.94 -4.27
N MET A 268 4.95 -11.14 -4.09
CA MET A 268 5.73 -10.60 -5.22
C MET A 268 6.50 -11.67 -5.99
N ARG A 269 6.93 -12.75 -5.33
CA ARG A 269 7.56 -13.90 -5.97
C ARG A 269 6.58 -14.82 -6.68
N ALA A 270 5.40 -15.04 -6.08
CA ALA A 270 4.36 -15.91 -6.60
C ALA A 270 3.64 -15.34 -7.83
N ILE A 271 3.52 -14.00 -7.91
CA ILE A 271 2.81 -13.33 -9.01
C ILE A 271 3.82 -12.43 -9.76
N PRO A 272 4.40 -12.90 -10.88
CA PRO A 272 5.31 -12.09 -11.69
C PRO A 272 4.68 -10.76 -12.10
N GLY A 273 5.40 -9.65 -11.91
CA GLY A 273 4.90 -8.30 -12.21
C GLY A 273 4.17 -7.61 -11.07
N LEU A 274 3.88 -8.31 -9.97
CA LEU A 274 3.23 -7.70 -8.81
C LEU A 274 4.22 -6.88 -7.98
N LEU A 275 3.76 -5.72 -7.53
CA LEU A 275 4.39 -4.87 -6.54
C LEU A 275 3.45 -4.72 -5.35
N VAL A 276 3.92 -5.02 -4.14
CA VAL A 276 3.12 -4.94 -2.91
C VAL A 276 3.85 -4.12 -1.86
N LYS A 277 3.12 -3.29 -1.14
CA LYS A 277 3.65 -2.61 0.05
C LYS A 277 2.60 -2.50 1.15
N SER A 278 2.97 -2.96 2.32
CA SER A 278 2.16 -2.82 3.53
C SER A 278 2.49 -1.53 4.28
N GLY A 279 1.47 -0.98 4.91
CA GLY A 279 1.56 0.03 5.95
C GLY A 279 1.15 -0.56 7.30
N ALA A 280 1.41 0.17 8.38
CA ALA A 280 0.86 -0.15 9.70
C ALA A 280 -0.67 -0.04 9.71
N GLU A 281 -1.30 -0.51 10.77
CA GLU A 281 -2.75 -0.43 10.98
C GLU A 281 -3.56 -1.13 9.86
N GLY A 282 -3.08 -2.29 9.39
CA GLY A 282 -3.79 -3.12 8.43
C GLY A 282 -3.96 -2.51 7.04
N PHE A 283 -3.05 -1.63 6.61
CA PHE A 283 -3.06 -1.07 5.26
C PHE A 283 -2.16 -1.90 4.33
N VAL A 284 -2.67 -2.28 3.15
CA VAL A 284 -1.87 -2.86 2.05
C VAL A 284 -2.29 -2.21 0.75
N VAL A 285 -1.32 -1.94 -0.11
CA VAL A 285 -1.54 -1.55 -1.50
C VAL A 285 -0.69 -2.43 -2.41
N TRP A 286 -1.23 -2.73 -3.57
CA TRP A 286 -0.55 -3.48 -4.60
C TRP A 286 -0.88 -2.96 -6.00
N ALA A 287 0.02 -3.20 -6.94
CA ALA A 287 -0.22 -2.96 -8.36
C ALA A 287 0.55 -3.99 -9.20
N HIS A 288 -0.08 -4.45 -10.26
CA HIS A 288 0.52 -5.37 -11.23
C HIS A 288 0.99 -4.61 -12.47
N SER A 289 1.99 -5.13 -13.16
CA SER A 289 2.63 -4.49 -14.32
C SER A 289 1.69 -4.19 -15.50
N ASP A 290 0.53 -4.86 -15.56
CA ASP A 290 -0.51 -4.58 -16.57
C ASP A 290 -1.49 -3.46 -16.16
N GLY A 291 -1.33 -2.86 -14.99
CA GLY A 291 -2.15 -1.76 -14.49
C GLY A 291 -3.29 -2.16 -13.56
N ARG A 292 -3.55 -3.45 -13.33
CA ARG A 292 -4.43 -3.88 -12.22
C ARG A 292 -3.84 -3.45 -10.89
N ALA A 293 -4.67 -2.92 -10.00
CA ALA A 293 -4.20 -2.43 -8.72
C ALA A 293 -5.29 -2.48 -7.66
N GLY A 294 -4.90 -2.47 -6.40
CA GLY A 294 -5.85 -2.42 -5.31
C GLY A 294 -5.22 -2.06 -3.98
N ALA A 295 -6.08 -1.72 -3.03
CA ALA A 295 -5.71 -1.48 -1.65
C ALA A 295 -6.75 -2.07 -0.71
N VAL A 296 -6.31 -2.46 0.47
CA VAL A 296 -7.14 -2.86 1.61
C VAL A 296 -6.78 -2.03 2.83
N LYS A 297 -7.78 -1.73 3.66
CA LYS A 297 -7.60 -1.09 4.96
C LYS A 297 -8.50 -1.76 5.98
N VAL A 298 -7.88 -2.44 6.94
CA VAL A 298 -8.59 -3.00 8.10
C VAL A 298 -8.92 -1.86 9.06
N GLU A 299 -10.21 -1.63 9.36
CA GLU A 299 -10.65 -0.42 10.06
C GLU A 299 -10.10 -0.32 11.49
N ASP A 300 -10.05 -1.41 12.21
CA ASP A 300 -9.50 -1.49 13.57
C ASP A 300 -7.97 -1.71 13.61
N GLY A 301 -7.31 -1.75 12.43
CA GLY A 301 -5.87 -1.99 12.33
C GLY A 301 -5.44 -3.44 12.55
N GLY A 302 -6.36 -4.37 12.70
CA GLY A 302 -6.10 -5.78 13.04
C GLY A 302 -5.23 -6.50 12.01
N GLU A 303 -3.98 -6.75 12.35
CA GLU A 303 -2.96 -7.32 11.46
C GLU A 303 -3.38 -8.69 10.89
N ARG A 304 -4.03 -9.54 11.70
CA ARG A 304 -4.46 -10.89 11.31
C ARG A 304 -5.49 -10.92 10.17
N ALA A 305 -6.26 -9.82 9.98
CA ALA A 305 -7.25 -9.71 8.90
C ALA A 305 -6.63 -9.25 7.57
N ARG A 306 -5.41 -8.73 7.60
CA ARG A 306 -4.75 -8.03 6.51
C ARG A 306 -4.52 -8.94 5.30
N MET A 307 -3.89 -10.09 5.48
CA MET A 307 -3.58 -11.01 4.37
C MET A 307 -4.81 -11.70 3.81
N PRO A 308 -5.76 -12.25 4.60
CA PRO A 308 -7.01 -12.78 4.05
C PRO A 308 -7.75 -11.77 3.16
N ALA A 309 -7.87 -10.51 3.58
CA ALA A 309 -8.49 -9.46 2.79
C ALA A 309 -7.67 -9.11 1.52
N THR A 310 -6.34 -9.10 1.61
CA THR A 310 -5.46 -8.83 0.46
C THR A 310 -5.59 -9.92 -0.60
N VAL A 311 -5.60 -11.20 -0.20
CA VAL A 311 -5.79 -12.32 -1.13
C VAL A 311 -7.15 -12.23 -1.82
N ALA A 312 -8.21 -11.93 -1.08
CA ALA A 312 -9.54 -11.74 -1.68
C ALA A 312 -9.55 -10.59 -2.70
N ALA A 313 -8.85 -9.49 -2.42
CA ALA A 313 -8.70 -8.36 -3.34
C ALA A 313 -7.89 -8.73 -4.61
N LEU A 314 -6.80 -9.48 -4.46
CA LEU A 314 -5.99 -9.98 -5.59
C LEU A 314 -6.82 -10.90 -6.49
N ARG A 315 -7.53 -11.87 -5.90
CA ARG A 315 -8.42 -12.79 -6.63
C ARG A 315 -9.55 -12.05 -7.35
N ALA A 316 -10.11 -11.01 -6.74
CA ALA A 316 -11.12 -10.17 -7.39
C ALA A 316 -10.58 -9.46 -8.64
N ALA A 317 -9.28 -9.18 -8.69
CA ALA A 317 -8.59 -8.66 -9.87
C ALA A 317 -8.19 -9.74 -10.87
N GLY A 318 -8.47 -11.02 -10.61
CA GLY A 318 -8.01 -12.15 -11.43
C GLY A 318 -6.51 -12.44 -11.27
N LEU A 319 -5.91 -12.06 -10.14
CA LEU A 319 -4.54 -12.40 -9.77
C LEU A 319 -4.59 -13.53 -8.74
N ASP A 320 -4.11 -14.71 -9.10
CA ASP A 320 -4.06 -15.86 -8.22
C ASP A 320 -2.77 -16.66 -8.46
N ALA A 321 -2.35 -17.39 -7.44
CA ALA A 321 -1.23 -18.31 -7.47
C ALA A 321 -1.41 -19.35 -6.34
N PRO A 322 -0.82 -20.55 -6.43
CA PRO A 322 -0.96 -21.57 -5.38
C PRO A 322 -0.58 -21.09 -3.98
N GLU A 323 0.44 -20.27 -3.88
CA GLU A 323 0.98 -19.70 -2.63
C GLU A 323 -0.04 -18.82 -1.90
N LEU A 324 -1.00 -18.21 -2.61
CA LEU A 324 -2.05 -17.39 -2.02
C LEU A 324 -2.98 -18.20 -1.13
N THR A 325 -3.09 -19.50 -1.35
CA THR A 325 -3.92 -20.40 -0.52
C THR A 325 -3.47 -20.37 0.94
N GLY A 326 -2.15 -20.38 1.19
CA GLY A 326 -1.58 -20.30 2.53
C GLY A 326 -1.72 -18.91 3.21
N LEU A 327 -2.04 -17.87 2.42
CA LEU A 327 -2.24 -16.50 2.92
C LEU A 327 -3.73 -16.09 2.99
N ALA A 328 -4.62 -16.90 2.40
CA ALA A 328 -6.06 -16.64 2.35
C ALA A 328 -6.74 -16.79 3.72
N THR A 329 -6.15 -17.58 4.60
CA THR A 329 -6.59 -17.76 5.98
C THR A 329 -5.40 -17.73 6.93
N THR A 330 -5.68 -17.46 8.21
CA THR A 330 -4.66 -17.56 9.27
C THR A 330 -5.16 -18.57 10.31
N PRO A 331 -4.45 -19.68 10.56
CA PRO A 331 -4.89 -20.69 11.51
C PRO A 331 -4.91 -20.14 12.93
N LEU A 332 -5.87 -20.59 13.73
CA LEU A 332 -5.96 -20.36 15.16
C LEU A 332 -5.67 -21.64 15.90
N PHE A 333 -4.83 -21.56 16.91
CA PHE A 333 -4.43 -22.72 17.71
C PHE A 333 -5.04 -22.67 19.12
N GLY A 334 -5.26 -23.85 19.68
CA GLY A 334 -5.67 -24.09 21.05
C GLY A 334 -5.01 -25.37 21.56
N GLY A 335 -4.24 -25.30 22.64
CA GLY A 335 -3.48 -26.46 23.14
C GLY A 335 -2.46 -27.02 22.14
N GLY A 336 -2.01 -26.24 21.16
CA GLY A 336 -1.10 -26.66 20.09
C GLY A 336 -1.80 -27.19 18.83
N GLU A 337 -3.12 -27.43 18.86
CA GLU A 337 -3.89 -27.96 17.75
C GLU A 337 -4.68 -26.87 17.02
N PRO A 338 -4.90 -26.98 15.68
CA PRO A 338 -5.75 -26.07 14.96
C PRO A 338 -7.20 -26.17 15.45
N VAL A 339 -7.76 -25.04 15.92
CA VAL A 339 -9.14 -24.97 16.43
C VAL A 339 -10.02 -23.97 15.66
N GLY A 340 -9.47 -23.35 14.62
CA GLY A 340 -10.19 -22.38 13.83
C GLY A 340 -9.30 -21.59 12.88
N GLU A 341 -9.83 -20.53 12.33
CA GLU A 341 -9.12 -19.69 11.37
C GLU A 341 -9.64 -18.25 11.33
N VAL A 342 -8.80 -17.35 10.85
CA VAL A 342 -9.20 -16.00 10.40
C VAL A 342 -9.41 -16.07 8.89
N ARG A 343 -10.60 -15.68 8.41
CA ARG A 343 -10.97 -15.77 6.98
C ARG A 343 -11.90 -14.65 6.55
N VAL A 344 -11.95 -14.39 5.26
CA VAL A 344 -13.01 -13.57 4.70
C VAL A 344 -14.33 -14.32 4.84
N ARG A 345 -15.38 -13.62 5.30
CA ARG A 345 -16.74 -14.19 5.40
C ARG A 345 -17.18 -14.68 4.02
N PRO A 346 -17.63 -15.93 3.88
CA PRO A 346 -18.27 -16.40 2.65
C PRO A 346 -19.47 -15.52 2.26
N ALA A 347 -19.69 -15.36 0.95
CA ALA A 347 -20.80 -14.56 0.40
C ALA A 347 -22.15 -15.23 0.64
#